data_e4673e5f397b6361bad6e5fa00ac9492
#
_entry.id   e4673e5f397b6361bad6e5fa00ac9492
#
_cell.length_a   1.000
_cell.length_b   1.000
_cell.length_c   1.000
_cell.angle_alpha   90.00
_cell.angle_beta   90.00
_cell.angle_gamma   90.00
#
_symmetry.space_group_name_H-M   'P 1'
#
loop_
_entity.id
_entity.type
_entity.pdbx_description
1 polymer ?
#
loop_
_entity_poly.entity_id
_entity_poly.type
_entity_poly.pdbx_seq_one_letter_code
_entity_poly.pdbx_strand_id
1 'polypeptide(L)'
;QYAEKFGHTYVHAMIDANIGNILMYMKRYEEAIQRYEQSLDYYGRSEDCPPRAGNMVMCLICCGMCYRRLQQPEKALSLWEEIAAARQSRPDAKYPELELGIFEAECHAVRGNRTAFFRGMEEILQKLRDMENVEPVAGCLKDIAELLLDFQAYELLEEFFRIIDERGACARITREMELYPCRSACLLSQNKTREYLEYTRRYFTAYEKDRQNNRRVTARVLELRDRLSTMEREREKMQDDNRYLENIALYDSMTNLANRTSLNEHACIKFEEAQREKKLLGVELLDIDCFKKYNDTYGHLAGDACIEAVAGVLQSVGSARVFCGRYGGDEFMIVYSDMTLEEIG
;
A
#
# COMPACT_ATOMS: atom_id res chain seq x y z
N GLN A 1 5.61 -5.97 -7.12
CA GLN A 1 4.85 -7.02 -7.81
C GLN A 1 4.23 -6.54 -9.14
N TYR A 2 3.47 -5.40 -9.14
CA TYR A 2 2.85 -4.90 -10.38
C TYR A 2 3.88 -4.40 -11.39
N ALA A 3 4.88 -3.63 -10.95
CA ALA A 3 5.96 -3.11 -11.78
C ALA A 3 6.91 -4.22 -12.28
N GLU A 4 7.20 -5.26 -11.49
CA GLU A 4 7.95 -6.45 -11.92
C GLU A 4 7.22 -7.20 -13.04
N LYS A 5 5.91 -7.38 -12.90
CA LYS A 5 5.08 -8.10 -13.87
C LYS A 5 5.05 -7.42 -15.25
N PHE A 6 5.23 -6.10 -15.30
CA PHE A 6 5.18 -5.30 -16.52
C PHE A 6 6.55 -4.75 -16.97
N GLY A 7 7.66 -5.20 -16.36
CA GLY A 7 9.02 -4.82 -16.77
C GLY A 7 9.40 -3.35 -16.56
N HIS A 8 8.69 -2.64 -15.68
CA HIS A 8 8.92 -1.21 -15.43
C HIS A 8 9.99 -0.98 -14.37
N THR A 9 11.26 -1.25 -14.68
CA THR A 9 12.41 -1.05 -13.77
C THR A 9 12.49 0.38 -13.23
N TYR A 10 12.18 1.38 -14.05
CA TYR A 10 12.14 2.78 -13.62
C TYR A 10 11.11 3.05 -12.52
N VAL A 11 9.92 2.43 -12.59
CA VAL A 11 8.87 2.57 -11.57
C VAL A 11 9.32 1.93 -10.25
N HIS A 12 10.04 0.80 -10.29
CA HIS A 12 10.63 0.19 -9.10
C HIS A 12 11.62 1.12 -8.42
N ALA A 13 12.52 1.72 -9.21
CA ALA A 13 13.48 2.69 -8.70
C ALA A 13 12.79 3.85 -7.97
N MET A 14 11.73 4.42 -8.56
CA MET A 14 10.96 5.50 -7.91
C MET A 14 10.25 5.05 -6.63
N ILE A 15 9.71 3.85 -6.60
CA ILE A 15 9.05 3.30 -5.39
C ILE A 15 10.06 3.15 -4.26
N ASP A 16 11.24 2.55 -4.52
CA ASP A 16 12.26 2.37 -3.50
C ASP A 16 12.84 3.70 -3.02
N ALA A 17 13.06 4.67 -3.91
CA ALA A 17 13.44 6.03 -3.52
C ALA A 17 12.42 6.68 -2.59
N ASN A 18 11.12 6.56 -2.90
CA ASN A 18 10.05 7.11 -2.04
C ASN A 18 9.94 6.39 -0.69
N ILE A 19 10.14 5.07 -0.66
CA ILE A 19 10.23 4.32 0.61
C ILE A 19 11.45 4.81 1.41
N GLY A 20 12.59 5.01 0.77
CA GLY A 20 13.79 5.58 1.37
C GLY A 20 13.50 6.94 2.02
N ASN A 21 12.79 7.84 1.33
CA ASN A 21 12.39 9.15 1.87
C ASN A 21 11.52 9.01 3.13
N ILE A 22 10.57 8.08 3.14
CA ILE A 22 9.72 7.80 4.32
C ILE A 22 10.57 7.29 5.49
N LEU A 23 11.48 6.34 5.23
CA LEU A 23 12.37 5.78 6.24
C LEU A 23 13.32 6.83 6.81
N MET A 24 13.88 7.71 5.96
CA MET A 24 14.70 8.84 6.38
C MET A 24 13.91 9.79 7.29
N TYR A 25 12.67 10.12 6.93
CA TYR A 25 11.77 10.91 7.79
C TYR A 25 11.51 10.23 9.15
N MET A 26 11.37 8.89 9.15
CA MET A 26 11.24 8.06 10.37
C MET A 26 12.57 7.89 11.15
N LYS A 27 13.67 8.50 10.70
CA LYS A 27 15.02 8.38 11.25
C LYS A 27 15.60 6.96 11.21
N ARG A 28 15.12 6.12 10.31
CA ARG A 28 15.60 4.74 10.06
C ARG A 28 16.65 4.79 8.94
N TYR A 29 17.79 5.41 9.23
CA TYR A 29 18.76 5.83 8.21
C TYR A 29 19.43 4.65 7.49
N GLU A 30 19.78 3.56 8.19
CA GLU A 30 20.39 2.38 7.59
C GLU A 30 19.43 1.71 6.57
N GLU A 31 18.16 1.61 6.93
CA GLU A 31 17.16 1.03 6.05
C GLU A 31 16.82 1.98 4.87
N ALA A 32 16.88 3.28 5.10
CA ALA A 32 16.73 4.27 4.03
C ALA A 32 17.86 4.12 2.99
N ILE A 33 19.11 3.98 3.44
CA ILE A 33 20.26 3.76 2.56
C ILE A 33 20.05 2.50 1.71
N GLN A 34 19.65 1.38 2.32
CA GLN A 34 19.38 0.14 1.58
C GLN A 34 18.34 0.33 0.46
N ARG A 35 17.29 1.12 0.72
CA ARG A 35 16.28 1.44 -0.29
C ARG A 35 16.80 2.34 -1.41
N TYR A 36 17.61 3.33 -1.08
CA TYR A 36 18.24 4.17 -2.10
C TYR A 36 19.23 3.37 -2.95
N GLU A 37 20.03 2.46 -2.35
CA GLU A 37 20.94 1.57 -3.08
C GLU A 37 20.17 0.63 -4.04
N GLN A 38 19.04 0.07 -3.60
CA GLN A 38 18.14 -0.70 -4.48
C GLN A 38 17.60 0.15 -5.63
N SER A 39 17.18 1.39 -5.33
CA SER A 39 16.73 2.35 -6.34
C SER A 39 17.84 2.66 -7.37
N LEU A 40 19.06 2.88 -6.92
CA LEU A 40 20.23 3.11 -7.79
C LEU A 40 20.53 1.92 -8.70
N ASP A 41 20.46 0.68 -8.19
CA ASP A 41 20.62 -0.54 -8.98
C ASP A 41 19.54 -0.65 -10.09
N TYR A 42 18.28 -0.37 -9.76
CA TYR A 42 17.20 -0.33 -10.76
C TYR A 42 17.40 0.79 -11.80
N TYR A 43 17.83 1.99 -11.39
CA TYR A 43 18.18 3.05 -12.34
C TYR A 43 19.35 2.62 -13.23
N GLY A 44 20.34 1.91 -12.70
CA GLY A 44 21.47 1.37 -13.47
C GLY A 44 21.02 0.42 -14.59
N ARG A 45 19.99 -0.35 -14.37
CA ARG A 45 19.43 -1.34 -15.31
C ARG A 45 18.32 -0.78 -16.22
N SER A 46 17.76 0.38 -15.91
CA SER A 46 16.67 0.95 -16.67
C SER A 46 17.15 1.56 -17.99
N GLU A 47 16.24 1.64 -18.98
CA GLU A 47 16.51 2.39 -20.20
C GLU A 47 16.79 3.86 -19.90
N ASP A 48 17.55 4.49 -20.79
CA ASP A 48 17.93 5.87 -20.63
C ASP A 48 16.74 6.81 -20.86
N CYS A 49 16.30 7.46 -19.79
CA CYS A 49 15.22 8.43 -19.81
C CYS A 49 15.69 9.77 -19.22
N PRO A 50 15.18 10.93 -19.69
CA PRO A 50 15.65 12.24 -19.25
C PRO A 50 15.72 12.48 -17.73
N PRO A 51 14.76 12.03 -16.89
CA PRO A 51 14.83 12.25 -15.45
C PRO A 51 15.75 11.29 -14.70
N ARG A 52 16.29 10.22 -15.34
CA ARG A 52 17.08 9.18 -14.68
C ARG A 52 18.31 9.73 -13.97
N ALA A 53 19.12 10.51 -14.66
CA ALA A 53 20.36 11.04 -14.11
C ALA A 53 20.13 11.95 -12.89
N GLY A 54 19.12 12.82 -12.95
CA GLY A 54 18.72 13.66 -11.82
C GLY A 54 18.23 12.86 -10.61
N ASN A 55 17.43 11.82 -10.84
CA ASN A 55 16.92 10.95 -9.77
C ASN A 55 18.02 10.09 -9.13
N MET A 56 18.98 9.60 -9.92
CA MET A 56 20.17 8.90 -9.40
C MET A 56 20.97 9.82 -8.48
N VAL A 57 21.27 11.04 -8.92
CA VAL A 57 21.99 12.02 -8.12
C VAL A 57 21.21 12.37 -6.85
N MET A 58 19.88 12.50 -6.91
CA MET A 58 19.05 12.70 -5.73
C MET A 58 19.17 11.53 -4.73
N CYS A 59 19.14 10.28 -5.20
CA CYS A 59 19.34 9.11 -4.33
C CYS A 59 20.72 9.13 -3.66
N LEU A 60 21.78 9.49 -4.39
CA LEU A 60 23.14 9.61 -3.83
C LEU A 60 23.22 10.72 -2.77
N ILE A 61 22.60 11.88 -3.01
CA ILE A 61 22.49 12.97 -2.02
C ILE A 61 21.78 12.48 -0.77
N CYS A 62 20.62 11.81 -0.91
CA CYS A 62 19.86 11.28 0.22
C CYS A 62 20.66 10.23 1.03
N CYS A 63 21.43 9.36 0.36
CA CYS A 63 22.38 8.46 1.03
C CYS A 63 23.44 9.24 1.82
N GLY A 64 24.02 10.27 1.21
CA GLY A 64 25.01 11.14 1.87
C GLY A 64 24.45 11.80 3.13
N MET A 65 23.23 12.34 3.05
CA MET A 65 22.52 12.90 4.20
C MET A 65 22.27 11.84 5.29
N CYS A 66 21.91 10.62 4.94
CA CYS A 66 21.78 9.52 5.90
C CYS A 66 23.11 9.17 6.54
N TYR A 67 24.20 9.07 5.77
CA TYR A 67 25.53 8.82 6.33
C TYR A 67 26.00 9.93 7.28
N ARG A 68 25.68 11.19 7.01
CA ARG A 68 25.94 12.29 7.96
C ARG A 68 25.20 12.06 9.29
N ARG A 69 23.91 11.72 9.23
CA ARG A 69 23.10 11.45 10.44
C ARG A 69 23.63 10.24 11.23
N LEU A 70 24.26 9.29 10.57
CA LEU A 70 24.94 8.14 11.18
C LEU A 70 26.38 8.45 11.63
N GLN A 71 26.82 9.70 11.54
CA GLN A 71 28.19 10.13 11.88
C GLN A 71 29.28 9.39 11.07
N GLN A 72 29.00 9.12 9.78
CA GLN A 72 29.91 8.48 8.84
C GLN A 72 30.31 9.43 7.68
N PRO A 73 31.01 10.54 7.98
CA PRO A 73 31.27 11.61 6.99
C PRO A 73 32.10 11.14 5.80
N GLU A 74 33.04 10.19 6.00
CA GLU A 74 33.89 9.67 4.93
C GLU A 74 33.07 9.00 3.80
N LYS A 75 31.98 8.30 4.18
CA LYS A 75 31.08 7.71 3.20
C LYS A 75 30.30 8.77 2.43
N ALA A 76 29.87 9.83 3.08
CA ALA A 76 29.23 10.95 2.41
C ALA A 76 30.19 11.62 1.40
N LEU A 77 31.47 11.79 1.75
CA LEU A 77 32.48 12.33 0.84
C LEU A 77 32.74 11.44 -0.39
N SER A 78 32.74 10.10 -0.25
CA SER A 78 32.90 9.20 -1.41
C SER A 78 31.76 9.34 -2.42
N LEU A 79 30.53 9.55 -1.93
CA LEU A 79 29.36 9.78 -2.80
C LEU A 79 29.46 11.10 -3.58
N TRP A 80 30.13 12.10 -3.02
CA TRP A 80 30.36 13.36 -3.75
C TRP A 80 31.20 13.15 -5.01
N GLU A 81 32.22 12.31 -4.96
CA GLU A 81 33.06 11.98 -6.12
C GLU A 81 32.25 11.23 -7.18
N GLU A 82 31.37 10.34 -6.77
CA GLU A 82 30.44 9.64 -7.64
C GLU A 82 29.45 10.58 -8.32
N ILE A 83 28.87 11.52 -7.57
CA ILE A 83 27.98 12.56 -8.08
C ILE A 83 28.71 13.44 -9.11
N ALA A 84 29.94 13.84 -8.81
CA ALA A 84 30.74 14.66 -9.72
C ALA A 84 31.02 13.93 -11.06
N ALA A 85 31.36 12.65 -11.00
CA ALA A 85 31.55 11.81 -12.18
C ALA A 85 30.23 11.64 -12.98
N ALA A 86 29.12 11.42 -12.32
CA ALA A 86 27.80 11.30 -12.97
C ALA A 86 27.41 12.59 -13.71
N ARG A 87 27.66 13.76 -13.12
CA ARG A 87 27.41 15.07 -13.74
C ARG A 87 28.30 15.32 -14.97
N GLN A 88 29.57 14.95 -14.89
CA GLN A 88 30.50 15.09 -16.04
C GLN A 88 30.08 14.22 -17.21
N SER A 89 29.56 13.03 -16.95
CA SER A 89 29.10 12.10 -17.99
C SER A 89 27.81 12.53 -18.69
N ARG A 90 27.01 13.39 -18.06
CA ARG A 90 25.70 13.85 -18.53
C ARG A 90 25.47 15.34 -18.27
N PRO A 91 26.19 16.26 -18.91
CA PRO A 91 26.10 17.68 -18.62
C PRO A 91 24.74 18.30 -18.97
N ASP A 92 23.97 17.68 -19.88
CA ASP A 92 22.66 18.17 -20.33
C ASP A 92 21.48 17.69 -19.47
N ALA A 93 21.74 16.82 -18.47
CA ALA A 93 20.69 16.33 -17.59
C ALA A 93 20.27 17.42 -16.58
N LYS A 94 18.98 17.37 -16.19
CA LYS A 94 18.47 18.23 -15.12
C LYS A 94 18.81 17.62 -13.76
N TYR A 95 19.49 18.39 -12.94
CA TYR A 95 19.89 18.00 -11.59
C TYR A 95 19.13 18.80 -10.50
N PRO A 96 19.03 18.26 -9.28
CA PRO A 96 18.45 18.96 -8.14
C PRO A 96 19.47 19.99 -7.59
N GLU A 97 19.54 21.17 -8.22
CA GLU A 97 20.61 22.14 -8.02
C GLU A 97 20.71 22.71 -6.59
N LEU A 98 19.60 22.79 -5.87
CA LEU A 98 19.61 23.28 -4.48
C LEU A 98 20.15 22.20 -3.54
N GLU A 99 19.60 21.01 -3.60
CA GLU A 99 20.02 19.85 -2.80
C GLU A 99 21.48 19.50 -3.05
N LEU A 100 21.90 19.59 -4.30
CA LEU A 100 23.27 19.39 -4.71
C LEU A 100 24.20 20.43 -4.09
N GLY A 101 23.83 21.72 -4.14
CA GLY A 101 24.60 22.80 -3.51
C GLY A 101 24.71 22.64 -2.00
N ILE A 102 23.64 22.21 -1.32
CA ILE A 102 23.64 21.92 0.11
C ILE A 102 24.63 20.79 0.42
N PHE A 103 24.57 19.71 -0.34
CA PHE A 103 25.45 18.55 -0.15
C PHE A 103 26.92 18.89 -0.43
N GLU A 104 27.19 19.70 -1.46
CA GLU A 104 28.53 20.22 -1.78
C GLU A 104 29.09 21.08 -0.65
N ALA A 105 28.30 22.02 -0.15
CA ALA A 105 28.69 22.86 0.98
C ALA A 105 29.02 22.02 2.23
N GLU A 106 28.20 21.00 2.51
CA GLU A 106 28.45 20.04 3.57
C GLU A 106 29.79 19.29 3.40
N CYS A 107 30.07 18.79 2.19
CA CYS A 107 31.33 18.10 1.88
C CYS A 107 32.54 19.03 2.09
N HIS A 108 32.42 20.31 1.71
CA HIS A 108 33.47 21.31 1.97
C HIS A 108 33.68 21.53 3.48
N ALA A 109 32.61 21.60 4.25
CA ALA A 109 32.68 21.77 5.70
C ALA A 109 33.36 20.57 6.37
N VAL A 110 33.00 19.33 5.98
CA VAL A 110 33.64 18.10 6.49
C VAL A 110 35.13 18.04 6.17
N ARG A 111 35.55 18.52 4.99
CA ARG A 111 36.97 18.64 4.59
C ARG A 111 37.71 19.80 5.28
N GLY A 112 37.03 20.56 6.15
CA GLY A 112 37.62 21.72 6.83
C GLY A 112 37.76 22.96 5.95
N ASN A 113 37.24 22.96 4.71
CA ASN A 113 37.29 24.09 3.79
C ASN A 113 36.19 25.11 4.12
N ARG A 114 36.34 25.84 5.19
CA ARG A 114 35.36 26.84 5.67
C ARG A 114 35.01 27.88 4.61
N THR A 115 36.01 28.39 3.86
CA THR A 115 35.79 29.42 2.86
C THR A 115 34.83 28.93 1.75
N ALA A 116 35.02 27.70 1.24
CA ALA A 116 34.13 27.13 0.24
C ALA A 116 32.75 26.84 0.80
N PHE A 117 32.67 26.37 2.06
CA PHE A 117 31.40 26.19 2.76
C PHE A 117 30.61 27.49 2.85
N PHE A 118 31.19 28.58 3.36
CA PHE A 118 30.51 29.85 3.51
C PHE A 118 30.02 30.39 2.17
N ARG A 119 30.87 30.33 1.12
CA ARG A 119 30.50 30.75 -0.23
C ARG A 119 29.31 29.95 -0.76
N GLY A 120 29.34 28.62 -0.64
CA GLY A 120 28.26 27.75 -1.08
C GLY A 120 26.94 28.06 -0.36
N MET A 121 27.00 28.32 0.94
CA MET A 121 25.80 28.69 1.70
C MET A 121 25.26 30.07 1.33
N GLU A 122 26.11 31.06 1.07
CA GLU A 122 25.70 32.37 0.54
C GLU A 122 24.99 32.25 -0.81
N GLU A 123 25.52 31.41 -1.72
CA GLU A 123 24.86 31.12 -3.01
C GLU A 123 23.50 30.46 -2.84
N ILE A 124 23.36 29.53 -1.88
CA ILE A 124 22.09 28.90 -1.54
C ILE A 124 21.08 29.92 -1.01
N LEU A 125 21.51 30.79 -0.09
CA LEU A 125 20.65 31.84 0.47
C LEU A 125 20.23 32.84 -0.61
N GLN A 126 21.12 33.16 -1.55
CA GLN A 126 20.77 34.02 -2.69
C GLN A 126 19.72 33.35 -3.59
N LYS A 127 19.87 32.06 -3.92
CA LYS A 127 18.85 31.33 -4.66
C LYS A 127 17.49 31.34 -3.94
N LEU A 128 17.44 31.12 -2.62
CA LEU A 128 16.20 31.19 -1.84
C LEU A 128 15.58 32.60 -1.87
N ARG A 129 16.41 33.64 -1.86
CA ARG A 129 15.97 35.05 -1.96
C ARG A 129 15.36 35.37 -3.33
N ASP A 130 15.90 34.78 -4.41
CA ASP A 130 15.45 35.01 -5.78
C ASP A 130 14.18 34.20 -6.11
N MET A 131 13.82 33.20 -5.31
CA MET A 131 12.59 32.41 -5.51
C MET A 131 11.36 33.21 -5.12
N GLU A 132 10.34 33.25 -5.98
CA GLU A 132 9.03 33.82 -5.63
C GLU A 132 8.30 32.98 -4.57
N ASN A 133 8.48 31.65 -4.63
CA ASN A 133 7.86 30.67 -3.73
C ASN A 133 8.87 29.59 -3.33
N VAL A 134 9.07 29.42 -2.05
CA VAL A 134 9.98 28.42 -1.46
C VAL A 134 9.30 27.08 -1.11
N GLU A 135 7.98 26.92 -1.36
CA GLU A 135 7.28 25.66 -1.14
C GLU A 135 7.88 24.45 -1.88
N PRO A 136 8.32 24.56 -3.13
CA PRO A 136 8.95 23.44 -3.83
C PRO A 136 10.20 22.89 -3.14
N VAL A 137 10.92 23.75 -2.42
CA VAL A 137 12.19 23.42 -1.72
C VAL A 137 12.02 23.32 -0.20
N ALA A 138 10.79 23.26 0.28
CA ALA A 138 10.46 23.22 1.70
C ALA A 138 11.15 22.07 2.45
N GLY A 139 11.37 20.93 1.80
CA GLY A 139 12.08 19.79 2.36
C GLY A 139 13.53 20.08 2.75
N CYS A 140 14.19 21.01 2.02
CA CYS A 140 15.59 21.36 2.23
C CYS A 140 15.81 22.41 3.33
N LEU A 141 14.76 23.15 3.73
CA LEU A 141 14.91 24.27 4.65
C LEU A 141 15.46 23.85 6.02
N LYS A 142 15.06 22.69 6.48
CA LYS A 142 15.58 22.13 7.72
C LYS A 142 17.05 21.76 7.60
N ASP A 143 17.45 21.12 6.51
CA ASP A 143 18.83 20.70 6.29
C ASP A 143 19.76 21.91 6.18
N ILE A 144 19.33 22.98 5.54
CA ILE A 144 20.05 24.28 5.47
C ILE A 144 20.23 24.82 6.88
N ALA A 145 19.17 24.91 7.68
CA ALA A 145 19.23 25.47 9.02
C ALA A 145 20.14 24.65 9.96
N GLU A 146 20.03 23.32 9.91
CA GLU A 146 20.85 22.42 10.70
C GLU A 146 22.34 22.51 10.29
N LEU A 147 22.60 22.58 8.99
CA LEU A 147 23.97 22.71 8.48
C LEU A 147 24.60 24.03 8.94
N LEU A 148 23.89 25.14 8.84
CA LEU A 148 24.35 26.45 9.32
C LEU A 148 24.58 26.44 10.85
N LEU A 149 23.73 25.75 11.60
CA LEU A 149 23.87 25.63 13.06
C LEU A 149 25.07 24.76 13.44
N ASP A 150 25.22 23.58 12.80
CA ASP A 150 26.31 22.63 13.10
C ASP A 150 27.69 23.26 12.87
N PHE A 151 27.82 24.13 11.88
CA PHE A 151 29.05 24.85 11.58
C PHE A 151 29.12 26.24 12.20
N GLN A 152 28.19 26.56 13.10
CA GLN A 152 28.14 27.82 13.87
C GLN A 152 28.13 29.09 12.98
N ALA A 153 27.54 29.00 11.82
CA ALA A 153 27.39 30.10 10.85
C ALA A 153 26.17 30.97 11.22
N TYR A 154 26.17 31.54 12.42
CA TYR A 154 25.01 32.22 13.00
C TYR A 154 24.54 33.43 12.19
N GLU A 155 25.43 34.18 11.55
CA GLU A 155 25.06 35.32 10.71
C GLU A 155 24.26 34.88 9.49
N LEU A 156 24.69 33.81 8.81
CA LEU A 156 23.96 33.24 7.70
C LEU A 156 22.67 32.56 8.16
N LEU A 157 22.66 31.98 9.35
CA LEU A 157 21.45 31.38 9.93
C LEU A 157 20.39 32.45 10.26
N GLU A 158 20.78 33.63 10.75
CA GLU A 158 19.87 34.77 10.91
C GLU A 158 19.32 35.26 9.58
N GLU A 159 20.18 35.39 8.57
CA GLU A 159 19.78 35.78 7.23
C GLU A 159 18.81 34.77 6.63
N PHE A 160 19.09 33.48 6.78
CA PHE A 160 18.19 32.41 6.38
C PHE A 160 16.79 32.58 6.98
N PHE A 161 16.69 32.79 8.31
CA PHE A 161 15.40 32.99 8.94
C PHE A 161 14.68 34.23 8.47
N ARG A 162 15.41 35.32 8.18
CA ARG A 162 14.82 36.52 7.61
C ARG A 162 14.20 36.25 6.23
N ILE A 163 14.93 35.55 5.34
CA ILE A 163 14.42 35.19 4.01
C ILE A 163 13.16 34.35 4.13
N ILE A 164 13.15 33.34 5.01
CA ILE A 164 12.00 32.46 5.21
C ILE A 164 10.78 33.20 5.75
N ASP A 165 10.97 34.11 6.71
CA ASP A 165 9.90 34.93 7.27
C ASP A 165 9.29 35.86 6.21
N GLU A 166 10.13 36.54 5.41
CA GLU A 166 9.70 37.41 4.31
C GLU A 166 8.91 36.65 3.24
N ARG A 167 9.25 35.37 3.01
CA ARG A 167 8.58 34.50 2.04
C ARG A 167 7.37 33.75 2.61
N GLY A 168 7.04 33.93 3.89
CA GLY A 168 5.92 33.27 4.55
C GLY A 168 6.08 31.74 4.66
N ALA A 169 7.30 31.23 4.51
CA ALA A 169 7.57 29.79 4.51
C ALA A 169 7.26 29.12 5.86
N CYS A 170 7.26 29.88 6.96
CA CYS A 170 6.90 29.42 8.31
C CYS A 170 5.39 29.45 8.58
N ALA A 171 4.55 29.72 7.60
CA ALA A 171 3.09 29.75 7.79
C ALA A 171 2.49 28.39 8.18
N ARG A 172 3.19 27.28 7.90
CA ARG A 172 2.79 25.93 8.33
C ARG A 172 3.39 25.60 9.69
N ILE A 173 2.54 25.27 10.64
CA ILE A 173 2.92 24.91 12.03
C ILE A 173 3.98 23.80 12.06
N THR A 174 3.84 22.77 11.23
CA THR A 174 4.79 21.63 11.15
C THR A 174 6.21 22.12 10.81
N ARG A 175 6.34 23.04 9.89
CA ARG A 175 7.65 23.60 9.47
C ARG A 175 8.25 24.48 10.58
N GLU A 176 7.44 25.29 11.24
CA GLU A 176 7.89 26.09 12.39
C GLU A 176 8.41 25.18 13.51
N MET A 177 7.77 24.02 13.72
CA MET A 177 8.22 23.02 14.69
C MET A 177 9.56 22.38 14.32
N GLU A 178 9.79 22.08 13.05
CA GLU A 178 11.04 21.50 12.56
C GLU A 178 12.21 22.45 12.66
N LEU A 179 11.99 23.75 12.44
CA LEU A 179 13.01 24.80 12.48
C LEU A 179 13.24 25.40 13.87
N TYR A 180 12.38 25.08 14.84
CA TYR A 180 12.46 25.64 16.20
C TYR A 180 13.84 25.48 16.87
N PRO A 181 14.49 24.29 16.85
CA PRO A 181 15.80 24.13 17.50
C PRO A 181 16.85 25.09 16.91
N CYS A 182 16.90 25.21 15.59
CA CYS A 182 17.88 26.05 14.91
C CYS A 182 17.63 27.55 15.18
N ARG A 183 16.37 27.98 15.12
CA ARG A 183 16.00 29.37 15.39
C ARG A 183 16.23 29.75 16.84
N SER A 184 15.91 28.86 17.76
CA SER A 184 16.16 29.06 19.19
C SER A 184 17.65 29.22 19.49
N ALA A 185 18.48 28.34 18.92
CA ALA A 185 19.94 28.42 19.07
C ALA A 185 20.49 29.72 18.47
N CYS A 186 20.00 30.14 17.29
CA CYS A 186 20.38 31.40 16.66
C CYS A 186 20.08 32.62 17.57
N LEU A 187 18.86 32.70 18.10
CA LEU A 187 18.47 33.81 18.98
C LEU A 187 19.28 33.86 20.28
N LEU A 188 19.55 32.70 20.85
CA LEU A 188 20.39 32.61 22.08
C LEU A 188 21.85 33.00 21.82
N SER A 189 22.44 32.58 20.69
CA SER A 189 23.83 32.93 20.34
C SER A 189 24.02 34.43 20.16
N GLN A 190 22.97 35.16 19.81
CA GLN A 190 22.97 36.61 19.64
C GLN A 190 22.50 37.38 20.88
N ASN A 191 22.31 36.72 22.03
CA ASN A 191 21.78 37.30 23.26
C ASN A 191 20.41 37.97 23.14
N LYS A 192 19.59 37.56 22.12
CA LYS A 192 18.23 38.04 21.86
C LYS A 192 17.21 37.33 22.78
N THR A 193 17.40 37.41 24.10
CA THR A 193 16.63 36.64 25.10
C THR A 193 15.13 36.95 25.04
N ARG A 194 14.72 38.18 24.82
CA ARG A 194 13.30 38.55 24.71
C ARG A 194 12.64 37.90 23.52
N GLU A 195 13.28 37.96 22.37
CA GLU A 195 12.79 37.35 21.12
C GLU A 195 12.74 35.81 21.21
N TYR A 196 13.76 35.22 21.88
CA TYR A 196 13.77 33.79 22.18
C TYR A 196 12.57 33.35 23.02
N LEU A 197 12.23 34.09 24.09
CA LEU A 197 11.11 33.77 24.98
C LEU A 197 9.76 33.89 24.23
N GLU A 198 9.61 34.95 23.42
CA GLU A 198 8.41 35.15 22.60
C GLU A 198 8.25 34.04 21.56
N TYR A 199 9.32 33.70 20.86
CA TYR A 199 9.33 32.62 19.89
C TYR A 199 9.02 31.23 20.51
N THR A 200 9.62 30.97 21.67
CA THR A 200 9.38 29.74 22.45
C THR A 200 7.93 29.63 22.88
N ARG A 201 7.31 30.71 23.33
CA ARG A 201 5.87 30.72 23.68
C ARG A 201 4.98 30.43 22.47
N ARG A 202 5.26 31.05 21.34
CA ARG A 202 4.53 30.78 20.08
C ARG A 202 4.67 29.31 19.66
N TYR A 203 5.88 28.78 19.72
CA TYR A 203 6.14 27.39 19.39
C TYR A 203 5.32 26.42 20.26
N PHE A 204 5.36 26.57 21.58
CA PHE A 204 4.61 25.68 22.47
C PHE A 204 3.09 25.79 22.26
N THR A 205 2.57 26.98 21.97
CA THR A 205 1.15 27.15 21.66
C THR A 205 0.79 26.40 20.35
N ALA A 206 1.62 26.50 19.33
CA ALA A 206 1.46 25.80 18.07
C ALA A 206 1.57 24.27 18.23
N TYR A 207 2.55 23.83 19.01
CA TYR A 207 2.78 22.42 19.35
C TYR A 207 1.59 21.77 20.06
N GLU A 208 1.02 22.44 21.06
CA GLU A 208 -0.15 21.94 21.77
C GLU A 208 -1.37 21.80 20.85
N LYS A 209 -1.57 22.78 19.98
CA LYS A 209 -2.65 22.75 19.01
C LYS A 209 -2.50 21.59 18.02
N ASP A 210 -1.28 21.37 17.50
CA ASP A 210 -0.98 20.26 16.60
C ASP A 210 -1.17 18.91 17.30
N ARG A 211 -0.68 18.77 18.53
CA ARG A 211 -0.87 17.57 19.35
C ARG A 211 -2.34 17.24 19.59
N GLN A 212 -3.18 18.25 19.81
CA GLN A 212 -4.62 18.06 19.97
C GLN A 212 -5.26 17.59 18.65
N ASN A 213 -4.86 18.18 17.53
CA ASN A 213 -5.34 17.77 16.21
C ASN A 213 -4.94 16.32 15.89
N ASN A 214 -3.69 15.95 16.14
CA ASN A 214 -3.18 14.60 15.91
C ASN A 214 -3.91 13.57 16.77
N ARG A 215 -4.23 13.89 18.04
CA ARG A 215 -5.06 13.04 18.89
C ARG A 215 -6.46 12.82 18.32
N ARG A 216 -7.10 13.89 17.79
CA ARG A 216 -8.43 13.79 17.16
C ARG A 216 -8.38 12.92 15.90
N VAL A 217 -7.37 13.10 15.05
CA VAL A 217 -7.17 12.28 13.85
C VAL A 217 -6.97 10.82 14.22
N THR A 218 -6.09 10.53 15.18
CA THR A 218 -5.84 9.17 15.66
C THR A 218 -7.11 8.52 16.21
N ALA A 219 -7.87 9.23 17.05
CA ALA A 219 -9.13 8.73 17.58
C ALA A 219 -10.13 8.41 16.45
N ARG A 220 -10.21 9.27 15.44
CA ARG A 220 -11.09 9.05 14.27
C ARG A 220 -10.66 7.86 13.42
N VAL A 221 -9.36 7.66 13.22
CA VAL A 221 -8.81 6.50 12.51
C VAL A 221 -9.15 5.20 13.25
N LEU A 222 -9.00 5.18 14.57
CA LEU A 222 -9.36 4.03 15.40
C LEU A 222 -10.87 3.73 15.33
N GLU A 223 -11.72 4.75 15.41
CA GLU A 223 -13.17 4.60 15.25
C GLU A 223 -13.55 4.02 13.88
N LEU A 224 -12.93 4.53 12.81
CA LEU A 224 -13.17 4.02 11.45
C LEU A 224 -12.72 2.57 11.31
N ARG A 225 -11.56 2.21 11.87
CA ARG A 225 -11.06 0.84 11.85
C ARG A 225 -12.01 -0.12 12.57
N ASP A 226 -12.54 0.29 13.72
CA ASP A 226 -13.50 -0.50 14.50
C ASP A 226 -14.80 -0.73 13.72
N ARG A 227 -15.32 0.32 13.09
CA ARG A 227 -16.49 0.22 12.19
C ARG A 227 -16.26 -0.72 11.02
N LEU A 228 -15.09 -0.63 10.36
CA LEU A 228 -14.75 -1.52 9.25
C LEU A 228 -14.72 -2.98 9.71
N SER A 229 -14.09 -3.28 10.84
CA SER A 229 -14.03 -4.65 11.38
C SER A 229 -15.42 -5.21 11.72
N THR A 230 -16.33 -4.36 12.20
CA THR A 230 -17.72 -4.76 12.49
C THR A 230 -18.47 -5.06 11.20
N MET A 231 -18.36 -4.19 10.18
CA MET A 231 -18.99 -4.39 8.88
C MET A 231 -18.48 -5.65 8.16
N GLU A 232 -17.19 -5.95 8.26
CA GLU A 232 -16.60 -7.17 7.71
C GLU A 232 -17.22 -8.42 8.35
N ARG A 233 -17.34 -8.46 9.67
CA ARG A 233 -17.99 -9.58 10.39
C ARG A 233 -19.47 -9.75 10.01
N GLU A 234 -20.19 -8.64 9.91
CA GLU A 234 -21.60 -8.67 9.49
C GLU A 234 -21.74 -9.20 8.05
N ARG A 235 -20.85 -8.79 7.16
CA ARG A 235 -20.81 -9.29 5.79
C ARG A 235 -20.51 -10.78 5.72
N GLU A 236 -19.53 -11.26 6.46
CA GLU A 236 -19.20 -12.69 6.55
C GLU A 236 -20.40 -13.50 7.03
N LYS A 237 -21.03 -13.05 8.12
CA LYS A 237 -22.24 -13.71 8.63
C LYS A 237 -23.37 -13.74 7.61
N MET A 238 -23.60 -12.63 6.91
CA MET A 238 -24.64 -12.56 5.87
C MET A 238 -24.33 -13.50 4.68
N GLN A 239 -23.04 -13.66 4.33
CA GLN A 239 -22.63 -14.62 3.29
C GLN A 239 -22.86 -16.07 3.73
N ASP A 240 -22.57 -16.40 4.99
CA ASP A 240 -22.82 -17.75 5.54
C ASP A 240 -24.32 -18.04 5.62
N ASP A 241 -25.11 -17.08 6.09
CA ASP A 241 -26.59 -17.19 6.11
C ASP A 241 -27.16 -17.39 4.70
N ASN A 242 -26.67 -16.66 3.71
CA ASN A 242 -27.09 -16.82 2.31
C ASN A 242 -26.72 -18.20 1.76
N ARG A 243 -25.52 -18.71 2.01
CA ARG A 243 -25.13 -20.07 1.60
C ARG A 243 -26.01 -21.13 2.25
N TYR A 244 -26.33 -20.94 3.52
CA TYR A 244 -27.24 -21.85 4.22
C TYR A 244 -28.64 -21.84 3.60
N LEU A 245 -29.18 -20.68 3.30
CA LEU A 245 -30.48 -20.53 2.63
C LEU A 245 -30.49 -21.13 1.22
N GLU A 246 -29.42 -20.91 0.45
CA GLU A 246 -29.26 -21.51 -0.89
C GLU A 246 -29.23 -23.05 -0.80
N ASN A 247 -28.52 -23.62 0.17
CA ASN A 247 -28.46 -25.05 0.38
C ASN A 247 -29.85 -25.63 0.68
N ILE A 248 -30.59 -25.04 1.60
CA ILE A 248 -31.96 -25.49 1.92
C ILE A 248 -32.91 -25.35 0.71
N ALA A 249 -32.76 -24.26 -0.06
CA ALA A 249 -33.61 -24.02 -1.21
C ALA A 249 -33.35 -25.01 -2.35
N LEU A 250 -32.14 -25.53 -2.50
CA LEU A 250 -31.74 -26.35 -3.66
C LEU A 250 -31.59 -27.83 -3.35
N TYR A 251 -31.22 -28.19 -2.12
CA TYR A 251 -30.87 -29.57 -1.77
C TYR A 251 -31.78 -30.17 -0.68
N ASP A 252 -31.96 -31.48 -0.73
CA ASP A 252 -32.60 -32.26 0.31
C ASP A 252 -31.63 -32.45 1.49
N SER A 253 -32.06 -32.12 2.70
CA SER A 253 -31.20 -32.07 3.88
C SER A 253 -30.67 -33.44 4.36
N MET A 254 -31.33 -34.56 4.01
CA MET A 254 -30.92 -35.91 4.37
C MET A 254 -29.93 -36.47 3.34
N THR A 255 -30.21 -36.27 2.06
CA THR A 255 -29.48 -36.94 0.97
C THR A 255 -28.44 -36.06 0.32
N ASN A 256 -28.52 -34.76 0.52
CA ASN A 256 -27.69 -33.75 -0.19
C ASN A 256 -27.80 -33.84 -1.72
N LEU A 257 -28.85 -34.50 -2.24
CA LEU A 257 -29.26 -34.44 -3.62
C LEU A 257 -30.13 -33.19 -3.87
N ALA A 258 -30.35 -32.82 -5.12
CA ALA A 258 -31.31 -31.79 -5.47
C ALA A 258 -32.70 -32.13 -4.85
N ASN A 259 -33.34 -31.13 -4.23
CA ASN A 259 -34.71 -31.32 -3.73
C ASN A 259 -35.73 -31.27 -4.88
N ARG A 260 -36.98 -31.58 -4.58
CA ARG A 260 -38.08 -31.62 -5.53
C ARG A 260 -38.24 -30.32 -6.32
N THR A 261 -38.09 -29.18 -5.68
CA THR A 261 -38.19 -27.88 -6.34
C THR A 261 -37.09 -27.69 -7.39
N SER A 262 -35.85 -27.90 -6.97
CA SER A 262 -34.67 -27.80 -7.85
C SER A 262 -34.75 -28.81 -9.02
N LEU A 263 -35.20 -30.03 -8.75
CA LEU A 263 -35.45 -31.05 -9.79
C LEU A 263 -36.44 -30.57 -10.84
N ASN A 264 -37.60 -30.06 -10.41
CA ASN A 264 -38.64 -29.60 -11.34
C ASN A 264 -38.17 -28.41 -12.17
N GLU A 265 -37.49 -27.44 -11.54
CA GLU A 265 -36.95 -26.30 -12.26
C GLU A 265 -35.91 -26.75 -13.30
N HIS A 266 -34.99 -27.64 -12.92
CA HIS A 266 -33.98 -28.17 -13.84
C HIS A 266 -34.63 -28.95 -15.00
N ALA A 267 -35.59 -29.82 -14.71
CA ALA A 267 -36.31 -30.58 -15.75
C ALA A 267 -37.06 -29.66 -16.69
N CYS A 268 -37.73 -28.60 -16.22
CA CYS A 268 -38.41 -27.63 -17.08
C CYS A 268 -37.43 -26.90 -18.00
N ILE A 269 -36.31 -26.42 -17.46
CA ILE A 269 -35.28 -25.73 -18.25
C ILE A 269 -34.72 -26.66 -19.33
N LYS A 270 -34.40 -27.92 -18.98
CA LYS A 270 -33.86 -28.91 -19.92
C LYS A 270 -34.89 -29.36 -20.97
N PHE A 271 -36.15 -29.39 -20.60
CA PHE A 271 -37.23 -29.67 -21.54
C PHE A 271 -37.35 -28.57 -22.59
N GLU A 272 -37.33 -27.30 -22.23
CA GLU A 272 -37.37 -26.17 -23.13
C GLU A 272 -36.14 -26.14 -24.04
N GLU A 273 -34.97 -26.41 -23.51
CA GLU A 273 -33.72 -26.53 -24.29
C GLU A 273 -33.81 -27.69 -25.32
N ALA A 274 -34.21 -28.87 -24.88
CA ALA A 274 -34.35 -30.04 -25.73
C ALA A 274 -35.36 -29.82 -26.87
N GLN A 275 -36.51 -29.18 -26.58
CA GLN A 275 -37.52 -28.81 -27.56
C GLN A 275 -36.96 -27.85 -28.61
N ARG A 276 -36.26 -26.83 -28.20
CA ARG A 276 -35.66 -25.83 -29.09
C ARG A 276 -34.57 -26.43 -29.99
N GLU A 277 -33.74 -27.30 -29.43
CA GLU A 277 -32.59 -27.90 -30.09
C GLU A 277 -32.92 -29.22 -30.80
N LYS A 278 -34.19 -29.72 -30.65
CA LYS A 278 -34.64 -31.01 -31.15
C LYS A 278 -33.78 -32.18 -30.64
N LYS A 279 -33.39 -32.12 -29.41
CA LYS A 279 -32.60 -33.14 -28.68
C LYS A 279 -33.51 -34.01 -27.82
N LEU A 280 -33.00 -35.16 -27.38
CA LEU A 280 -33.69 -36.04 -26.45
C LEU A 280 -33.51 -35.54 -25.03
N LEU A 281 -34.56 -35.70 -24.22
CA LEU A 281 -34.55 -35.54 -22.76
C LEU A 281 -35.13 -36.83 -22.18
N GLY A 282 -34.39 -37.46 -21.27
CA GLY A 282 -34.85 -38.62 -20.51
C GLY A 282 -35.21 -38.20 -19.09
N VAL A 283 -36.28 -38.72 -18.54
CA VAL A 283 -36.64 -38.56 -17.14
C VAL A 283 -36.97 -39.94 -16.58
N GLU A 284 -36.33 -40.30 -15.48
CA GLU A 284 -36.53 -41.56 -14.79
C GLU A 284 -36.97 -41.27 -13.36
N LEU A 285 -38.02 -42.02 -12.91
CA LEU A 285 -38.47 -42.00 -11.56
C LEU A 285 -38.12 -43.35 -10.91
N LEU A 286 -37.47 -43.29 -9.77
CA LEU A 286 -37.00 -44.43 -9.00
C LEU A 286 -37.73 -44.43 -7.64
N ASP A 287 -38.13 -45.62 -7.21
CA ASP A 287 -38.76 -45.84 -5.89
C ASP A 287 -38.08 -47.03 -5.19
N ILE A 288 -37.92 -46.99 -3.90
CA ILE A 288 -37.30 -48.08 -3.14
C ILE A 288 -38.34 -49.18 -2.87
N ASP A 289 -38.19 -50.30 -3.56
CA ASP A 289 -39.11 -51.45 -3.43
C ASP A 289 -39.32 -51.87 -1.97
N CYS A 290 -40.60 -51.98 -1.59
CA CYS A 290 -41.03 -52.43 -0.26
C CYS A 290 -40.48 -51.57 0.88
N PHE A 291 -40.15 -50.30 0.71
CA PHE A 291 -39.53 -49.40 1.70
C PHE A 291 -40.33 -49.35 3.02
N LYS A 292 -41.67 -49.28 2.94
CA LYS A 292 -42.50 -49.29 4.13
C LYS A 292 -42.32 -50.60 4.95
N LYS A 293 -42.27 -51.75 4.29
CA LYS A 293 -42.06 -53.05 4.96
C LYS A 293 -40.66 -53.11 5.60
N TYR A 294 -39.67 -52.51 4.93
CA TYR A 294 -38.32 -52.41 5.46
C TYR A 294 -38.29 -51.58 6.72
N ASN A 295 -38.93 -50.41 6.75
CA ASN A 295 -39.08 -49.55 7.91
C ASN A 295 -39.82 -50.26 9.08
N ASP A 296 -40.91 -50.91 8.76
CA ASP A 296 -41.72 -51.66 9.77
C ASP A 296 -40.92 -52.82 10.41
N THR A 297 -39.94 -53.37 9.70
CA THR A 297 -39.12 -54.50 10.17
C THR A 297 -37.87 -54.05 10.92
N TYR A 298 -37.17 -53.02 10.42
CA TYR A 298 -35.83 -52.62 10.88
C TYR A 298 -35.80 -51.24 11.54
N GLY A 299 -36.93 -50.52 11.52
CA GLY A 299 -37.05 -49.18 12.11
C GLY A 299 -36.64 -48.07 11.15
N HIS A 300 -37.11 -46.85 11.47
CA HIS A 300 -36.90 -45.66 10.60
C HIS A 300 -35.42 -45.29 10.42
N LEU A 301 -34.57 -45.50 11.44
CA LEU A 301 -33.13 -45.22 11.30
C LEU A 301 -32.47 -46.11 10.20
N ALA A 302 -32.91 -47.37 10.08
CA ALA A 302 -32.43 -48.26 9.02
C ALA A 302 -32.94 -47.80 7.66
N GLY A 303 -34.19 -47.30 7.60
CA GLY A 303 -34.74 -46.69 6.40
C GLY A 303 -34.01 -45.43 5.94
N ASP A 304 -33.69 -44.55 6.88
CA ASP A 304 -32.88 -43.33 6.62
C ASP A 304 -31.52 -43.73 6.01
N ALA A 305 -30.83 -44.71 6.59
CA ALA A 305 -29.56 -45.22 6.06
C ALA A 305 -29.71 -45.86 4.66
N CYS A 306 -30.84 -46.50 4.37
CA CYS A 306 -31.15 -47.01 3.04
C CYS A 306 -31.32 -45.88 2.02
N ILE A 307 -32.06 -44.82 2.37
CA ILE A 307 -32.23 -43.62 1.51
C ILE A 307 -30.86 -42.95 1.26
N GLU A 308 -30.03 -42.80 2.30
CA GLU A 308 -28.67 -42.21 2.17
C GLU A 308 -27.79 -43.10 1.26
N ALA A 309 -27.86 -44.40 1.36
CA ALA A 309 -27.12 -45.33 0.51
C ALA A 309 -27.51 -45.20 -0.99
N VAL A 310 -28.80 -45.13 -1.28
CA VAL A 310 -29.31 -44.89 -2.65
C VAL A 310 -28.85 -43.51 -3.16
N ALA A 311 -28.96 -42.49 -2.30
CA ALA A 311 -28.50 -41.15 -2.66
C ALA A 311 -27.01 -41.12 -2.99
N GLY A 312 -26.17 -41.83 -2.22
CA GLY A 312 -24.74 -41.96 -2.49
C GLY A 312 -24.43 -42.55 -3.85
N VAL A 313 -25.20 -43.57 -4.30
CA VAL A 313 -25.08 -44.11 -5.65
C VAL A 313 -25.47 -43.06 -6.68
N LEU A 314 -26.60 -42.41 -6.49
CA LEU A 314 -27.07 -41.36 -7.42
C LEU A 314 -26.13 -40.18 -7.55
N GLN A 315 -25.49 -39.78 -6.44
CA GLN A 315 -24.43 -38.77 -6.46
C GLN A 315 -23.24 -39.20 -7.32
N SER A 316 -22.86 -40.49 -7.29
CA SER A 316 -21.72 -41.01 -8.05
C SER A 316 -21.95 -41.03 -9.56
N VAL A 317 -23.21 -41.13 -10.02
CA VAL A 317 -23.57 -41.11 -11.45
C VAL A 317 -23.93 -39.71 -11.95
N GLY A 318 -24.11 -38.76 -11.04
CA GLY A 318 -24.35 -37.36 -11.35
C GLY A 318 -23.26 -36.75 -12.23
N SER A 319 -23.64 -36.02 -13.28
CA SER A 319 -22.70 -35.36 -14.21
C SER A 319 -23.35 -34.11 -14.82
N ALA A 320 -22.63 -33.42 -15.69
CA ALA A 320 -23.21 -32.31 -16.46
C ALA A 320 -24.44 -32.69 -17.32
N ARG A 321 -24.58 -33.97 -17.66
CA ARG A 321 -25.68 -34.51 -18.47
C ARG A 321 -26.69 -35.34 -17.66
N VAL A 322 -26.37 -35.66 -16.38
CA VAL A 322 -27.20 -36.49 -15.52
C VAL A 322 -27.44 -35.74 -14.21
N PHE A 323 -28.64 -35.26 -13.99
CA PHE A 323 -29.02 -34.51 -12.81
C PHE A 323 -29.95 -35.35 -11.92
N CYS A 324 -29.50 -35.65 -10.70
CA CYS A 324 -30.16 -36.51 -9.76
C CYS A 324 -30.74 -35.73 -8.59
N GLY A 325 -31.89 -36.11 -8.07
CA GLY A 325 -32.47 -35.53 -6.89
C GLY A 325 -33.49 -36.44 -6.20
N ARG A 326 -33.84 -36.06 -4.96
CA ARG A 326 -34.89 -36.71 -4.18
C ARG A 326 -36.21 -36.02 -4.45
N TYR A 327 -37.16 -36.78 -5.01
CA TYR A 327 -38.49 -36.26 -5.33
C TYR A 327 -39.38 -36.19 -4.08
N GLY A 328 -39.24 -37.14 -3.15
CA GLY A 328 -39.91 -37.13 -1.85
C GLY A 328 -40.00 -38.53 -1.24
N GLY A 329 -39.93 -38.65 0.08
CA GLY A 329 -39.97 -39.96 0.76
C GLY A 329 -38.86 -40.91 0.30
N ASP A 330 -39.23 -42.02 -0.33
CA ASP A 330 -38.37 -43.04 -0.92
C ASP A 330 -38.22 -42.90 -2.46
N GLU A 331 -38.78 -41.80 -3.05
CA GLU A 331 -38.75 -41.54 -4.49
C GLU A 331 -37.58 -40.64 -4.87
N PHE A 332 -36.92 -40.99 -5.99
CA PHE A 332 -35.85 -40.22 -6.60
C PHE A 332 -36.16 -39.95 -8.06
N MET A 333 -35.62 -38.91 -8.64
CA MET A 333 -35.76 -38.60 -10.04
C MET A 333 -34.38 -38.29 -10.66
N ILE A 334 -34.15 -38.79 -11.86
CA ILE A 334 -32.97 -38.51 -12.66
C ILE A 334 -33.44 -37.84 -13.97
N VAL A 335 -32.76 -36.78 -14.35
CA VAL A 335 -32.96 -36.07 -15.60
C VAL A 335 -31.72 -36.24 -16.44
N TYR A 336 -31.87 -36.84 -17.63
CA TYR A 336 -30.82 -37.06 -18.60
C TYR A 336 -30.93 -36.04 -19.74
N SER A 337 -29.91 -35.29 -19.99
CA SER A 337 -29.86 -34.28 -21.05
C SER A 337 -28.73 -34.59 -22.06
N ASP A 338 -28.99 -34.39 -23.35
CA ASP A 338 -28.03 -34.63 -24.41
C ASP A 338 -27.44 -36.05 -24.46
N MET A 339 -28.26 -37.06 -24.18
CA MET A 339 -27.90 -38.46 -24.17
C MET A 339 -28.80 -39.28 -25.12
N THR A 340 -28.22 -40.28 -25.77
CA THR A 340 -28.97 -41.24 -26.58
C THR A 340 -29.64 -42.30 -25.69
N LEU A 341 -30.65 -43.02 -26.24
CA LEU A 341 -31.26 -44.11 -25.48
C LEU A 341 -30.28 -45.22 -25.11
N GLU A 342 -29.25 -45.44 -25.92
CA GLU A 342 -28.20 -46.44 -25.66
C GLU A 342 -27.23 -46.01 -24.55
N GLU A 343 -27.07 -44.70 -24.33
CA GLU A 343 -26.25 -44.15 -23.24
C GLU A 343 -26.99 -44.14 -21.89
N ILE A 344 -28.35 -44.18 -21.92
CA ILE A 344 -29.18 -44.16 -20.68
C ILE A 344 -29.43 -45.58 -20.16
N GLY A 345 -29.53 -46.57 -21.02
CA GLY A 345 -29.77 -47.97 -20.70
C GLY A 345 -28.49 -48.75 -20.61
#